data_d1654f2e0be16318692f68cb862e2f7a
#
_entry.id   d1654f2e0be16318692f68cb862e2f7a
#
_cell.length_a   1.000
_cell.length_b   1.000
_cell.length_c   1.000
_cell.angle_alpha   90.00
_cell.angle_beta   90.00
_cell.angle_gamma   90.00
#
_symmetry.space_group_name_H-M   'P 1'
#
loop_
_entity.id
_entity.type
_entity.pdbx_description
1 polymer ?
#
loop_
_entity_poly.entity_id
_entity_poly.type
_entity_poly.pdbx_seq_one_letter_code
_entity_poly.pdbx_strand_id
1 'polypeptide(L)'
;MSYTASVITVSDLGSRGLRRDTSGPAVRAMLEDAGFTVVHTAIVPDERGQISALLRACADEKRIDLILTTGGTGLSPRDVTPEATADVLEREIRAIPVAMWVEGLKITPNAMLSRAVAGTRGSSLIVNLPGSEKAARENLAAVLDALEHALHMIAAEGHG
;
A
#
# COMPACT_ATOMS: atom_id res chain seq x y z
N MET A 1 -10.74 18.14 4.24
CA MET A 1 -9.53 18.31 3.43
C MET A 1 -9.25 17.00 2.70
N SER A 2 -9.00 17.09 1.40
CA SER A 2 -8.72 15.90 0.60
C SER A 2 -7.23 15.59 0.63
N TYR A 3 -6.89 14.32 0.89
CA TYR A 3 -5.52 13.84 0.84
C TYR A 3 -5.23 13.22 -0.53
N THR A 4 -3.98 13.32 -0.95
CA THR A 4 -3.52 12.70 -2.20
C THR A 4 -3.14 11.25 -1.95
N ALA A 5 -3.31 10.42 -2.98
CA ALA A 5 -2.96 9.01 -2.89
C ALA A 5 -2.30 8.51 -4.17
N SER A 6 -1.50 7.47 -4.02
CA SER A 6 -0.91 6.71 -5.12
C SER A 6 -1.26 5.24 -4.96
N VAL A 7 -1.48 4.56 -6.07
CA VAL A 7 -1.68 3.11 -6.12
C VAL A 7 -0.62 2.50 -7.01
N ILE A 8 0.21 1.64 -6.44
CA ILE A 8 1.30 0.97 -7.14
C ILE A 8 1.00 -0.53 -7.17
N THR A 9 0.81 -1.07 -8.36
CA THR A 9 0.64 -2.52 -8.55
C THR A 9 2.01 -3.14 -8.78
N VAL A 10 2.36 -4.11 -7.96
CA VAL A 10 3.62 -4.84 -8.08
C VAL A 10 3.32 -6.18 -8.72
N SER A 11 3.74 -6.38 -9.96
CA SER A 11 3.47 -7.58 -10.75
C SER A 11 4.42 -7.70 -11.92
N ASP A 12 5.19 -8.79 -11.98
CA ASP A 12 6.04 -9.09 -13.14
C ASP A 12 5.20 -9.20 -14.42
N LEU A 13 4.12 -9.98 -14.38
CA LEU A 13 3.26 -10.18 -15.56
C LEU A 13 2.53 -8.89 -15.93
N GLY A 14 2.03 -8.16 -14.94
CA GLY A 14 1.36 -6.88 -15.18
C GLY A 14 2.28 -5.86 -15.81
N SER A 15 3.54 -5.78 -15.36
CA SER A 15 4.52 -4.82 -15.89
C SER A 15 4.90 -5.10 -17.35
N ARG A 16 4.74 -6.35 -17.80
CA ARG A 16 5.00 -6.75 -19.20
C ARG A 16 3.74 -6.71 -20.06
N GLY A 17 2.61 -6.31 -19.52
CA GLY A 17 1.35 -6.32 -20.24
C GLY A 17 0.76 -7.73 -20.48
N LEU A 18 1.26 -8.76 -19.76
CA LEU A 18 0.82 -10.14 -19.90
C LEU A 18 -0.33 -10.52 -18.96
N ARG A 19 -0.68 -9.64 -18.04
CA ARG A 19 -1.81 -9.81 -17.12
C ARG A 19 -2.50 -8.46 -16.93
N ARG A 20 -3.82 -8.47 -17.00
CA ARG A 20 -4.62 -7.29 -16.70
C ARG A 20 -4.57 -7.01 -15.19
N ASP A 21 -4.26 -5.77 -14.84
CA ASP A 21 -4.30 -5.31 -13.46
C ASP A 21 -5.77 -5.08 -13.06
N THR A 22 -6.27 -5.84 -12.09
CA THR A 22 -7.62 -5.68 -11.55
C THR A 22 -7.59 -5.12 -10.13
N SER A 23 -6.55 -5.42 -9.35
CA SER A 23 -6.44 -4.93 -7.97
C SER A 23 -6.15 -3.44 -7.89
N GLY A 24 -5.27 -2.92 -8.73
CA GLY A 24 -4.94 -1.49 -8.77
C GLY A 24 -6.17 -0.60 -8.98
N PRO A 25 -6.93 -0.82 -10.06
CA PRO A 25 -8.17 -0.06 -10.30
C PRO A 25 -9.21 -0.22 -9.18
N ALA A 26 -9.32 -1.40 -8.57
CA ALA A 26 -10.26 -1.63 -7.47
C ALA A 26 -9.87 -0.81 -6.23
N VAL A 27 -8.59 -0.81 -5.88
CA VAL A 27 -8.07 -0.02 -4.76
C VAL A 27 -8.26 1.48 -5.03
N ARG A 28 -7.97 1.91 -6.24
CA ARG A 28 -8.19 3.31 -6.66
C ARG A 28 -9.64 3.73 -6.46
N ALA A 29 -10.58 2.91 -6.90
CA ALA A 29 -12.01 3.21 -6.78
C ALA A 29 -12.43 3.36 -5.31
N MET A 30 -11.93 2.49 -4.42
CA MET A 30 -12.21 2.57 -2.99
C MET A 30 -11.66 3.87 -2.38
N LEU A 31 -10.46 4.27 -2.79
CA LEU A 31 -9.86 5.52 -2.32
C LEU A 31 -10.65 6.73 -2.77
N GLU A 32 -11.05 6.76 -4.04
CA GLU A 32 -11.84 7.86 -4.59
C GLU A 32 -13.20 7.96 -3.90
N ASP A 33 -13.87 6.83 -3.66
CA ASP A 33 -15.13 6.78 -2.93
C ASP A 33 -14.98 7.30 -1.49
N ALA A 34 -13.81 7.12 -0.89
CA ALA A 34 -13.51 7.60 0.46
C ALA A 34 -13.06 9.07 0.50
N GLY A 35 -12.98 9.74 -0.64
CA GLY A 35 -12.63 11.15 -0.70
C GLY A 35 -11.16 11.47 -0.97
N PHE A 36 -10.34 10.45 -1.24
CA PHE A 36 -8.95 10.67 -1.63
C PHE A 36 -8.86 11.12 -3.09
N THR A 37 -7.86 11.94 -3.40
CA THR A 37 -7.53 12.29 -4.78
C THR A 37 -6.36 11.41 -5.23
N VAL A 38 -6.62 10.45 -6.10
CA VAL A 38 -5.57 9.57 -6.63
C VAL A 38 -4.83 10.31 -7.73
N VAL A 39 -3.59 10.72 -7.44
CA VAL A 39 -2.78 11.56 -8.33
C VAL A 39 -1.71 10.76 -9.09
N HIS A 40 -1.53 9.49 -8.76
CA HIS A 40 -0.50 8.66 -9.37
C HIS A 40 -0.90 7.20 -9.31
N THR A 41 -0.71 6.50 -10.43
CA THR A 41 -0.83 5.03 -10.50
C THR A 41 0.34 4.49 -11.31
N ALA A 42 0.81 3.29 -10.95
CA ALA A 42 1.91 2.65 -11.68
C ALA A 42 1.81 1.14 -11.55
N ILE A 43 2.40 0.43 -12.50
CA ILE A 43 2.62 -1.01 -12.44
C ILE A 43 4.13 -1.21 -12.56
N VAL A 44 4.72 -1.92 -11.60
CA VAL A 44 6.16 -2.17 -11.58
C VAL A 44 6.41 -3.67 -11.41
N PRO A 45 7.55 -4.19 -11.91
CA PRO A 45 7.91 -5.59 -11.70
C PRO A 45 8.29 -5.85 -10.25
N ASP A 46 8.36 -7.14 -9.90
CA ASP A 46 8.78 -7.61 -8.56
C ASP A 46 10.30 -7.48 -8.42
N GLU A 47 10.79 -6.25 -8.46
CA GLU A 47 12.20 -5.89 -8.32
C GLU A 47 12.36 -4.92 -7.14
N ARG A 48 13.07 -5.37 -6.10
CA ARG A 48 13.21 -4.63 -4.84
C ARG A 48 13.69 -3.19 -5.05
N GLY A 49 14.72 -3.00 -5.85
CA GLY A 49 15.28 -1.66 -6.11
C GLY A 49 14.32 -0.74 -6.83
N GLN A 50 13.54 -1.27 -7.79
CA GLN A 50 12.57 -0.48 -8.53
C GLN A 50 11.38 -0.08 -7.67
N ILE A 51 10.90 -1.00 -6.82
CA ILE A 51 9.81 -0.72 -5.88
C ILE A 51 10.26 0.36 -4.90
N SER A 52 11.44 0.20 -4.28
CA SER A 52 11.98 1.17 -3.32
C SER A 52 12.17 2.55 -3.96
N ALA A 53 12.72 2.61 -5.17
CA ALA A 53 12.93 3.87 -5.86
C ALA A 53 11.62 4.60 -6.14
N LEU A 54 10.58 3.88 -6.55
CA LEU A 54 9.27 4.47 -6.82
C LEU A 54 8.60 4.96 -5.53
N LEU A 55 8.71 4.19 -4.44
CA LEU A 55 8.19 4.62 -3.14
C LEU A 55 8.87 5.90 -2.67
N ARG A 56 10.20 6.00 -2.80
CA ARG A 56 10.93 7.22 -2.46
C ARG A 56 10.49 8.40 -3.31
N ALA A 57 10.35 8.20 -4.62
CA ALA A 57 9.91 9.27 -5.53
C ALA A 57 8.52 9.77 -5.17
N CYS A 58 7.59 8.88 -4.85
CA CYS A 58 6.24 9.24 -4.45
C CYS A 58 6.23 10.03 -3.13
N ALA A 59 7.05 9.63 -2.17
CA ALA A 59 7.09 10.27 -0.86
C ALA A 59 7.89 11.58 -0.88
N ASP A 60 9.10 11.55 -1.44
CA ASP A 60 10.07 12.66 -1.31
C ASP A 60 9.88 13.73 -2.37
N GLU A 61 9.60 13.34 -3.61
CA GLU A 61 9.48 14.27 -4.75
C GLU A 61 8.04 14.71 -4.98
N LYS A 62 7.12 13.74 -5.08
CA LYS A 62 5.71 14.01 -5.34
C LYS A 62 4.94 14.39 -4.08
N ARG A 63 5.47 14.08 -2.92
CA ARG A 63 4.86 14.38 -1.61
C ARG A 63 3.43 13.88 -1.51
N ILE A 64 3.21 12.66 -1.96
CA ILE A 64 1.90 12.02 -1.90
C ILE A 64 1.62 11.59 -0.46
N ASP A 65 0.41 11.87 0.03
CA ASP A 65 0.05 11.62 1.42
C ASP A 65 -0.07 10.13 1.74
N LEU A 66 -0.78 9.37 0.90
CA LEU A 66 -1.01 7.94 1.08
C LEU A 66 -0.49 7.17 -0.13
N ILE A 67 0.41 6.22 0.11
CA ILE A 67 1.00 5.40 -0.94
C ILE A 67 0.65 3.94 -0.64
N LEU A 68 -0.22 3.36 -1.48
CA LEU A 68 -0.62 1.96 -1.34
C LEU A 68 0.06 1.13 -2.41
N THR A 69 0.60 -0.02 -2.02
CA THR A 69 1.05 -1.03 -2.96
C THR A 69 0.09 -2.21 -2.93
N THR A 70 -0.05 -2.91 -4.04
CA THR A 70 -0.81 -4.16 -4.11
C THR A 70 0.02 -5.18 -4.87
N GLY A 71 0.23 -6.35 -4.26
CA GLY A 71 1.03 -7.42 -4.82
C GLY A 71 2.40 -7.59 -4.18
N GLY A 72 3.00 -8.75 -4.40
CA GLY A 72 4.35 -9.08 -3.96
C GLY A 72 4.54 -9.26 -2.47
N THR A 73 3.47 -9.59 -1.73
CA THR A 73 3.52 -9.73 -0.26
C THR A 73 3.50 -11.17 0.25
N GLY A 74 3.53 -12.15 -0.63
CA GLY A 74 3.43 -13.56 -0.26
C GLY A 74 4.77 -14.23 0.00
N LEU A 75 4.84 -15.52 -0.31
CA LEU A 75 5.98 -16.39 0.03
C LEU A 75 6.80 -16.82 -1.20
N SER A 76 6.42 -16.39 -2.39
CA SER A 76 7.19 -16.69 -3.61
C SER A 76 8.54 -15.99 -3.56
N PRO A 77 9.60 -16.59 -4.17
CA PRO A 77 10.92 -15.95 -4.21
C PRO A 77 10.92 -14.56 -4.84
N ARG A 78 9.96 -14.27 -5.72
CA ARG A 78 9.84 -12.95 -6.36
C ARG A 78 9.04 -11.96 -5.52
N ASP A 79 8.41 -12.39 -4.43
CA ASP A 79 7.63 -11.50 -3.54
C ASP A 79 8.58 -10.74 -2.63
N VAL A 80 8.91 -9.51 -2.99
CA VAL A 80 9.89 -8.67 -2.28
C VAL A 80 9.33 -7.30 -1.88
N THR A 81 8.02 -7.10 -2.02
CA THR A 81 7.41 -5.81 -1.68
C THR A 81 7.61 -5.43 -0.21
N PRO A 82 7.48 -6.35 0.78
CA PRO A 82 7.71 -5.99 2.18
C PRO A 82 9.15 -5.51 2.42
N GLU A 83 10.14 -6.20 1.85
CA GLU A 83 11.54 -5.84 1.97
C GLU A 83 11.83 -4.48 1.32
N ALA A 84 11.32 -4.28 0.11
CA ALA A 84 11.48 -3.02 -0.60
C ALA A 84 10.85 -1.84 0.16
N THR A 85 9.71 -2.08 0.78
CA THR A 85 9.01 -1.07 1.58
C THR A 85 9.76 -0.78 2.87
N ALA A 86 10.22 -1.82 3.56
CA ALA A 86 11.02 -1.66 4.79
C ALA A 86 12.28 -0.83 4.54
N ASP A 87 12.89 -0.95 3.35
CA ASP A 87 14.09 -0.19 2.97
C ASP A 87 13.85 1.33 2.97
N VAL A 88 12.61 1.77 2.81
CA VAL A 88 12.28 3.20 2.69
C VAL A 88 11.50 3.75 3.89
N LEU A 89 10.96 2.91 4.74
CA LEU A 89 10.23 3.36 5.92
C LEU A 89 11.17 3.97 6.96
N GLU A 90 10.77 5.09 7.52
CA GLU A 90 11.46 5.72 8.65
C GLU A 90 10.90 5.22 9.97
N ARG A 91 9.59 4.98 10.02
CA ARG A 91 8.92 4.43 11.20
C ARG A 91 7.92 3.38 10.77
N GLU A 92 7.96 2.20 11.39
CA GLU A 92 7.04 1.12 11.11
C GLU A 92 5.78 1.26 11.97
N ILE A 93 4.61 0.97 11.37
CA ILE A 93 3.33 0.94 12.08
C ILE A 93 2.80 -0.50 12.02
N ARG A 94 3.23 -1.34 12.95
CA ARG A 94 2.93 -2.77 12.95
C ARG A 94 1.44 -3.09 13.07
N ALA A 95 0.71 -2.25 13.78
CA ALA A 95 -0.70 -2.52 14.03
C ALA A 95 -1.58 -2.45 12.78
N ILE A 96 -1.15 -1.72 11.72
CA ILE A 96 -1.93 -1.68 10.48
C ILE A 96 -1.98 -3.05 9.80
N PRO A 97 -0.84 -3.73 9.52
CA PRO A 97 -0.91 -5.10 9.01
C PRO A 97 -1.62 -6.06 9.97
N VAL A 98 -1.45 -5.91 11.27
CA VAL A 98 -2.15 -6.76 12.25
C VAL A 98 -3.67 -6.62 12.10
N ALA A 99 -4.19 -5.40 11.96
CA ALA A 99 -5.62 -5.18 11.75
C ALA A 99 -6.12 -5.87 10.47
N MET A 100 -5.33 -5.80 9.40
CA MET A 100 -5.65 -6.49 8.14
C MET A 100 -5.67 -8.00 8.33
N TRP A 101 -4.71 -8.57 9.05
CA TRP A 101 -4.65 -10.01 9.33
C TRP A 101 -5.83 -10.46 10.21
N VAL A 102 -6.18 -9.71 11.24
CA VAL A 102 -7.32 -10.05 12.12
C VAL A 102 -8.61 -10.15 11.31
N GLU A 103 -8.88 -9.17 10.47
CA GLU A 103 -10.08 -9.20 9.61
C GLU A 103 -9.97 -10.27 8.53
N GLY A 104 -8.80 -10.44 7.92
CA GLY A 104 -8.59 -11.44 6.89
C GLY A 104 -8.75 -12.87 7.41
N LEU A 105 -8.31 -13.16 8.63
CA LEU A 105 -8.42 -14.49 9.24
C LEU A 105 -9.89 -14.90 9.48
N LYS A 106 -10.80 -13.95 9.58
CA LYS A 106 -12.24 -14.26 9.65
C LYS A 106 -12.78 -14.81 8.33
N ILE A 107 -12.08 -14.55 7.23
CA ILE A 107 -12.48 -14.93 5.87
C ILE A 107 -11.73 -16.18 5.40
N THR A 108 -10.41 -16.22 5.60
CA THR A 108 -9.57 -17.33 5.16
C THR A 108 -8.32 -17.46 6.03
N PRO A 109 -7.88 -18.69 6.35
CA PRO A 109 -6.61 -18.88 7.06
C PRO A 109 -5.39 -18.43 6.23
N ASN A 110 -5.52 -18.33 4.90
CA ASN A 110 -4.44 -17.87 4.03
C ASN A 110 -4.02 -16.41 4.31
N ALA A 111 -4.85 -15.65 5.01
CA ALA A 111 -4.49 -14.30 5.43
C ALA A 111 -3.18 -14.25 6.25
N MET A 112 -2.87 -15.31 6.99
CA MET A 112 -1.64 -15.38 7.78
C MET A 112 -0.36 -15.49 6.93
N LEU A 113 -0.49 -15.70 5.62
CA LEU A 113 0.64 -15.84 4.71
C LEU A 113 1.06 -14.51 4.09
N SER A 114 0.35 -13.43 4.37
CA SER A 114 0.75 -12.09 3.95
C SER A 114 1.84 -11.55 4.86
N ARG A 115 2.90 -11.01 4.25
CA ARG A 115 4.01 -10.39 4.97
C ARG A 115 3.99 -8.86 4.86
N ALA A 116 2.81 -8.29 4.62
CA ALA A 116 2.64 -6.85 4.43
C ALA A 116 3.25 -6.04 5.57
N VAL A 117 3.80 -4.89 5.22
CA VAL A 117 4.30 -3.90 6.18
C VAL A 117 3.62 -2.55 5.93
N ALA A 118 3.67 -1.68 6.92
CA ALA A 118 3.16 -0.32 6.81
C ALA A 118 4.00 0.61 7.69
N GLY A 119 4.06 1.87 7.33
CA GLY A 119 4.79 2.86 8.09
C GLY A 119 4.82 4.21 7.43
N THR A 120 5.66 5.09 7.96
CA THR A 120 5.77 6.46 7.47
C THR A 120 7.14 6.72 6.87
N ARG A 121 7.15 7.64 5.90
CA ARG A 121 8.37 8.26 5.37
C ARG A 121 8.06 9.73 5.12
N GLY A 122 8.78 10.62 5.82
CA GLY A 122 8.44 12.03 5.79
C GLY A 122 6.99 12.22 6.25
N SER A 123 6.20 12.91 5.45
CA SER A 123 4.77 13.10 5.71
C SER A 123 3.89 12.07 4.99
N SER A 124 4.47 11.05 4.37
CA SER A 124 3.73 10.03 3.64
C SER A 124 3.49 8.79 4.51
N LEU A 125 2.30 8.21 4.35
CA LEU A 125 1.93 6.91 4.93
C LEU A 125 1.99 5.88 3.81
N ILE A 126 2.72 4.79 4.03
CA ILE A 126 2.90 3.72 3.03
C ILE A 126 2.32 2.43 3.60
N VAL A 127 1.46 1.75 2.84
CA VAL A 127 0.82 0.50 3.27
C VAL A 127 0.83 -0.51 2.12
N ASN A 128 1.28 -1.73 2.42
CA ASN A 128 1.22 -2.84 1.47
C ASN A 128 -0.15 -3.54 1.55
N LEU A 129 -0.72 -3.85 0.38
CA LEU A 129 -1.93 -4.67 0.26
C LEU A 129 -1.61 -5.93 -0.54
N PRO A 130 -2.36 -7.03 -0.33
CA PRO A 130 -2.17 -8.27 -1.10
C PRO A 130 -2.47 -8.06 -2.59
N GLY A 131 -2.01 -9.01 -3.42
CA GLY A 131 -2.10 -8.90 -4.86
C GLY A 131 -3.45 -9.26 -5.46
N SER A 132 -4.25 -10.12 -4.82
CA SER A 132 -5.56 -10.46 -5.36
C SER A 132 -6.54 -9.29 -5.13
N GLU A 133 -7.40 -9.04 -6.11
CA GLU A 133 -8.38 -7.96 -6.01
C GLU A 133 -9.25 -8.11 -4.77
N LYS A 134 -9.77 -9.31 -4.52
CA LYS A 134 -10.63 -9.58 -3.36
C LYS A 134 -9.90 -9.29 -2.04
N ALA A 135 -8.70 -9.82 -1.86
CA ALA A 135 -7.92 -9.63 -0.63
C ALA A 135 -7.50 -8.16 -0.47
N ALA A 136 -7.12 -7.49 -1.56
CA ALA A 136 -6.77 -6.07 -1.51
C ALA A 136 -7.94 -5.22 -1.04
N ARG A 137 -9.14 -5.47 -1.57
CA ARG A 137 -10.37 -4.78 -1.14
C ARG A 137 -10.67 -5.02 0.33
N GLU A 138 -10.61 -6.28 0.76
CA GLU A 138 -10.92 -6.67 2.14
C GLU A 138 -9.93 -6.05 3.13
N ASN A 139 -8.65 -6.10 2.79
CA ASN A 139 -7.61 -5.52 3.64
C ASN A 139 -7.72 -4.00 3.74
N LEU A 140 -7.95 -3.33 2.61
CA LEU A 140 -8.11 -1.88 2.63
C LEU A 140 -9.36 -1.46 3.42
N ALA A 141 -10.47 -2.15 3.23
CA ALA A 141 -11.71 -1.87 3.97
C ALA A 141 -11.50 -1.96 5.49
N ALA A 142 -10.66 -2.89 5.94
CA ALA A 142 -10.39 -3.07 7.36
C ALA A 142 -9.69 -1.87 8.01
N VAL A 143 -8.91 -1.11 7.25
CA VAL A 143 -8.03 -0.07 7.81
C VAL A 143 -8.31 1.33 7.28
N LEU A 144 -9.15 1.48 6.26
CA LEU A 144 -9.32 2.73 5.53
C LEU A 144 -9.64 3.94 6.43
N ASP A 145 -10.56 3.79 7.37
CA ASP A 145 -10.91 4.87 8.29
C ASP A 145 -9.73 5.29 9.16
N ALA A 146 -8.95 4.32 9.63
CA ALA A 146 -7.77 4.59 10.44
C ALA A 146 -6.66 5.27 9.62
N LEU A 147 -6.55 4.95 8.33
CA LEU A 147 -5.56 5.61 7.47
C LEU A 147 -5.82 7.09 7.33
N GLU A 148 -7.08 7.49 7.18
CA GLU A 148 -7.44 8.92 7.12
C GLU A 148 -7.09 9.63 8.43
N HIS A 149 -7.42 9.01 9.55
CA HIS A 149 -7.07 9.57 10.86
C HIS A 149 -5.55 9.68 11.05
N ALA A 150 -4.80 8.68 10.58
CA ALA A 150 -3.34 8.71 10.63
C ALA A 150 -2.77 9.90 9.86
N LEU A 151 -3.34 10.21 8.70
CA LEU A 151 -2.92 11.36 7.90
C LEU A 151 -3.22 12.68 8.60
N HIS A 152 -4.33 12.78 9.32
CA HIS A 152 -4.60 13.95 10.16
C HIS A 152 -3.54 14.11 11.26
N MET A 153 -3.15 13.01 11.88
CA MET A 153 -2.10 13.04 12.90
C MET A 153 -0.75 13.48 12.32
N ILE A 154 -0.39 12.97 11.16
CA ILE A 154 0.84 13.33 10.46
C ILE A 154 0.83 14.81 10.10
N ALA A 155 -0.28 15.32 9.57
CA ALA A 155 -0.43 16.73 9.19
C ALA A 155 -0.38 17.67 10.38
N ALA A 156 -0.78 17.23 11.57
CA ALA A 156 -0.72 17.99 12.81
C ALA A 156 0.69 17.99 13.44
N GLU A 157 1.63 17.21 12.90
CA GLU A 157 3.00 17.17 13.35
C GLU A 157 3.61 18.59 13.25
N GLY A 158 4.28 19.02 14.28
CA GLY A 158 4.79 20.39 14.34
C GLY A 158 3.85 21.36 15.06
N HIS A 159 2.64 20.96 15.39
CA HIS A 159 1.68 21.73 16.18
C HIS A 159 1.59 21.23 17.62
N GLY A 160 2.11 20.04 17.83
CA GLY A 160 2.03 19.39 19.13
C GLY A 160 3.08 19.76 20.12
#